data_ab9ac384e8c530d9330655ef69946e94
#
_entry.id   ab9ac384e8c530d9330655ef69946e94
#
_cell.length_a   1.000
_cell.length_b   1.000
_cell.length_c   1.000
_cell.angle_alpha   90.00
_cell.angle_beta   90.00
_cell.angle_gamma   90.00
#
_symmetry.space_group_name_H-M   'P 1'
#
loop_
_entity.id
_entity.type
_entity.pdbx_description
1 polymer ?
#
loop_
_entity_poly.entity_id
_entity_poly.type
_entity_poly.pdbx_seq_one_letter_code
_entity_poly.pdbx_strand_id
1 'polypeptide(L)'
;MEESISLKQFGINPFQIMDNIAKQFKFQFPEIIDIAYDRQADVLYVQFQLNAKAVDNDPLDEEGMILLGLDAQNKRVNMTILNASLLL
;
A
#
# COMPACT_ATOMS: atom_id res chain seq x y z
N MET A 1 17.80 12.96 -1.07
CA MET A 1 17.04 13.08 -1.01
C MET A 1 16.53 12.91 -0.38
N GLU A 2 16.37 13.04 -0.09
CA GLU A 2 15.63 13.14 0.40
C GLU A 2 14.89 12.81 0.68
N GLU A 3 15.05 12.74 0.85
CA GLU A 3 14.21 12.47 0.88
C GLU A 3 13.18 12.65 1.21
N SER A 4 13.42 13.10 0.70
CA SER A 4 12.09 13.63 0.72
C SER A 4 11.12 12.79 1.52
N ILE A 5 11.08 11.51 1.29
CA ILE A 5 10.28 10.62 2.14
C ILE A 5 11.06 10.34 3.41
N SER A 6 10.60 10.95 4.50
CA SER A 6 11.21 10.73 5.79
C SER A 6 10.43 9.65 6.53
N LEU A 7 11.10 8.59 6.93
CA LEU A 7 10.47 7.54 7.72
C LEU A 7 9.97 8.08 9.06
N LYS A 8 10.59 9.12 9.56
CA LYS A 8 10.15 9.76 10.81
C LYS A 8 8.76 10.37 10.67
N GLN A 9 8.42 10.88 9.47
CA GLN A 9 7.11 11.46 9.23
C GLN A 9 6.01 10.40 9.30
N PHE A 10 6.31 9.18 8.90
CA PHE A 10 5.33 8.10 8.92
C PHE A 10 5.17 7.49 10.32
N GLY A 11 6.23 7.50 11.13
CA GLY A 11 6.21 6.81 12.42
C GLY A 11 6.34 5.30 12.29
N ILE A 12 6.40 4.78 11.07
CA ILE A 12 6.62 3.37 10.76
C ILE A 12 7.49 3.30 9.51
N ASN A 13 7.98 2.11 9.20
CA ASN A 13 8.75 1.89 7.98
C ASN A 13 7.83 1.26 6.92
N PRO A 14 7.30 2.06 5.97
CA PRO A 14 6.36 1.54 4.98
C PRO A 14 7.01 0.50 4.05
N PHE A 15 8.30 0.63 3.77
CA PHE A 15 8.98 -0.30 2.89
C PHE A 15 9.14 -1.68 3.54
N GLN A 16 9.29 -1.72 4.85
CA GLN A 16 9.32 -2.98 5.59
C GLN A 16 7.97 -3.68 5.49
N ILE A 17 6.88 -2.92 5.62
CA ILE A 17 5.53 -3.45 5.50
C ILE A 17 5.31 -4.03 4.10
N MET A 18 5.70 -3.28 3.06
CA MET A 18 5.55 -3.74 1.68
C MET A 18 6.38 -4.98 1.40
N ASP A 19 7.60 -5.04 1.94
CA ASP A 19 8.45 -6.21 1.78
C ASP A 19 7.83 -7.44 2.43
N ASN A 20 7.25 -7.28 3.61
CA ASN A 20 6.58 -8.38 4.30
C ASN A 20 5.37 -8.88 3.51
N ILE A 21 4.61 -7.96 2.92
CA ILE A 21 3.47 -8.32 2.07
C ILE A 21 3.94 -9.08 0.84
N ALA A 22 5.00 -8.58 0.19
CA ALA A 22 5.52 -9.21 -1.01
C ALA A 22 5.93 -10.66 -0.74
N LYS A 23 6.58 -10.89 0.40
CA LYS A 23 7.04 -12.23 0.76
C LYS A 23 5.89 -13.14 1.18
N GLN A 24 4.98 -12.62 2.00
CA GLN A 24 3.91 -13.44 2.56
C GLN A 24 2.89 -13.86 1.50
N PHE A 25 2.57 -12.96 0.59
CA PHE A 25 1.51 -13.19 -0.42
C PHE A 25 2.08 -13.42 -1.81
N LYS A 26 3.41 -13.48 -1.93
CA LYS A 26 4.09 -13.61 -3.23
C LYS A 26 3.61 -12.55 -4.21
N PHE A 27 3.46 -11.33 -3.70
CA PHE A 27 2.95 -10.20 -4.47
C PHE A 27 4.12 -9.40 -5.02
N GLN A 28 4.09 -9.13 -6.32
CA GLN A 28 5.09 -8.31 -6.97
C GLN A 28 4.54 -6.90 -7.12
N PHE A 29 5.14 -5.94 -6.40
CA PHE A 29 4.67 -4.56 -6.42
C PHE A 29 4.98 -3.91 -7.77
N PRO A 30 3.99 -3.21 -8.35
CA PRO A 30 4.29 -2.31 -9.47
C PRO A 30 5.16 -1.14 -9.01
N GLU A 31 5.56 -0.30 -9.95
CA GLU A 31 6.27 0.92 -9.61
C GLU A 31 5.42 1.78 -8.67
N ILE A 32 6.01 2.25 -7.60
CA ILE A 32 5.31 3.02 -6.58
C ILE A 32 5.54 4.50 -6.86
N ILE A 33 4.46 5.26 -7.02
CA ILE A 33 4.56 6.69 -7.30
C ILE A 33 4.24 7.57 -6.10
N ASP A 34 3.55 7.02 -5.09
CA ASP A 34 3.25 7.79 -3.89
C ASP A 34 2.92 6.86 -2.73
N ILE A 35 3.23 7.33 -1.52
CA ILE A 35 2.93 6.62 -0.28
C ILE A 35 2.41 7.64 0.73
N ALA A 36 1.31 7.29 1.40
CA ALA A 36 0.77 8.11 2.48
C ALA A 36 0.37 7.22 3.65
N TYR A 37 0.55 7.71 4.85
CA TYR A 37 0.20 6.96 6.04
C TYR A 37 -0.66 7.81 6.97
N ASP A 38 -1.85 7.30 7.31
CA ASP A 38 -2.73 7.90 8.30
C ASP A 38 -2.42 7.28 9.66
N ARG A 39 -1.75 8.05 10.51
CA ARG A 39 -1.29 7.55 11.80
C ARG A 39 -2.42 7.26 12.77
N GLN A 40 -3.51 8.03 12.70
CA GLN A 40 -4.65 7.83 13.59
C GLN A 40 -5.41 6.56 13.25
N ALA A 41 -5.60 6.32 11.97
CA ALA A 41 -6.33 5.15 11.50
C ALA A 41 -5.43 3.93 11.32
N ASP A 42 -4.10 4.12 11.34
CA ASP A 42 -3.12 3.07 11.07
C ASP A 42 -3.34 2.46 9.68
N VAL A 43 -3.52 3.34 8.68
CA VAL A 43 -3.76 2.93 7.30
C VAL A 43 -2.65 3.44 6.41
N LEU A 44 -2.04 2.53 5.65
CA LEU A 44 -1.00 2.87 4.68
C LEU A 44 -1.61 2.82 3.28
N TYR A 45 -1.43 3.89 2.52
CA TYR A 45 -1.90 4.01 1.15
C TYR A 45 -0.70 4.00 0.21
N VAL A 46 -0.73 3.12 -0.77
CA VAL A 46 0.34 3.01 -1.78
C VAL A 46 -0.29 3.23 -3.14
N GLN A 47 0.26 4.17 -3.92
CA GLN A 47 -0.29 4.54 -5.22
C GLN A 47 0.63 4.06 -6.32
N PHE A 48 0.07 3.41 -7.34
CA PHE A 48 0.83 2.87 -8.47
C PHE A 48 0.59 3.63 -9.78
N GLN A 49 -0.54 4.35 -9.90
CA GLN A 49 -0.87 5.08 -11.12
C GLN A 49 -1.33 6.49 -10.77
N LEU A 50 -0.94 7.45 -11.61
CA LEU A 50 -1.39 8.85 -11.47
C LEU A 50 -2.80 8.98 -12.01
N ASN A 51 -3.61 9.77 -11.28
CA ASN A 51 -4.95 10.15 -11.73
C ASN A 51 -5.84 8.97 -12.10
N ALA A 52 -5.52 7.80 -11.61
CA ALA A 52 -6.31 6.61 -11.86
C ALA A 52 -7.24 6.37 -10.69
N LYS A 53 -8.41 5.84 -11.00
CA LYS A 53 -9.43 5.56 -10.01
C LYS A 53 -9.69 4.07 -9.96
N ALA A 54 -9.63 3.50 -8.78
CA ALA A 54 -9.96 2.09 -8.60
C ALA A 54 -11.47 1.93 -8.71
N VAL A 55 -11.90 0.98 -9.53
CA VAL A 55 -13.32 0.64 -9.67
C VAL A 55 -13.65 -0.66 -8.94
N ASP A 56 -12.62 -1.38 -8.49
CA ASP A 56 -12.78 -2.63 -7.77
C ASP A 56 -11.66 -2.74 -6.74
N ASN A 57 -11.93 -3.45 -5.65
CA ASN A 57 -10.95 -3.72 -4.60
C ASN A 57 -10.89 -5.22 -4.36
N ASP A 58 -9.70 -5.77 -4.51
CA ASP A 58 -9.47 -7.21 -4.39
C ASP A 58 -8.61 -7.45 -3.14
N PRO A 59 -9.15 -8.10 -2.10
CA PRO A 59 -8.34 -8.35 -0.90
C PRO A 59 -7.28 -9.41 -1.16
N LEU A 60 -6.06 -9.15 -0.66
CA LEU A 60 -4.97 -10.13 -0.73
C LEU A 60 -5.05 -11.13 0.41
N ASP A 61 -5.60 -10.71 1.55
CA ASP A 61 -5.67 -11.54 2.75
C ASP A 61 -7.11 -11.90 3.08
N GLU A 62 -7.27 -12.91 3.92
CA GLU A 62 -8.61 -13.40 4.29
C GLU A 62 -9.39 -12.38 5.10
N GLU A 63 -8.70 -11.59 5.92
CA GLU A 63 -9.33 -10.60 6.78
C GLU A 63 -9.75 -9.34 6.04
N GLY A 64 -9.30 -9.17 4.81
CA GLY A 64 -9.61 -7.97 4.03
C GLY A 64 -8.87 -6.73 4.53
N MET A 65 -7.70 -6.91 5.12
CA MET A 65 -6.89 -5.81 5.62
C MET A 65 -5.99 -5.21 4.55
N ILE A 66 -5.70 -5.98 3.50
CA ILE A 66 -4.85 -5.54 2.39
C ILE A 66 -5.69 -5.55 1.14
N LEU A 67 -6.04 -4.35 0.66
CA LEU A 67 -6.96 -4.18 -0.46
C LEU A 67 -6.21 -3.66 -1.67
N LEU A 68 -6.25 -4.41 -2.76
CA LEU A 68 -5.64 -4.02 -4.03
C LEU A 68 -6.70 -3.37 -4.90
N GLY A 69 -6.50 -2.08 -5.22
CA GLY A 69 -7.40 -1.35 -6.10
C GLY A 69 -7.08 -1.61 -7.55
N LEU A 70 -8.11 -1.91 -8.34
CA LEU A 70 -7.98 -2.25 -9.76
C LEU A 70 -8.81 -1.29 -10.60
N ASP A 71 -8.30 -0.94 -11.79
CA ASP A 71 -9.07 -0.14 -12.73
C ASP A 71 -9.97 -1.04 -13.58
N ALA A 72 -10.67 -0.42 -14.54
CA ALA A 72 -11.62 -1.13 -15.39
C ALA A 72 -10.95 -2.20 -16.26
N GLN A 73 -9.64 -2.10 -16.48
CA GLN A 73 -8.86 -3.08 -17.24
C GLN A 73 -8.14 -4.08 -16.33
N ASN A 74 -8.49 -4.12 -15.04
CA ASN A 74 -7.85 -4.97 -14.04
C ASN A 74 -6.38 -4.65 -13.80
N LYS A 75 -5.96 -3.42 -14.09
CA LYS A 75 -4.61 -2.99 -13.76
C LYS A 75 -4.57 -2.47 -12.33
N ARG A 76 -3.46 -2.68 -11.67
CA ARG A 76 -3.26 -2.27 -10.29
C ARG A 76 -3.11 -0.76 -10.19
N VAL A 77 -4.00 -0.13 -9.42
CA VAL A 77 -4.03 1.32 -9.24
C VAL A 77 -3.39 1.72 -7.92
N ASN A 78 -3.78 1.04 -6.86
CA ASN A 78 -3.32 1.38 -5.51
C ASN A 78 -3.43 0.17 -4.59
N MET A 79 -2.89 0.32 -3.38
CA MET A 79 -3.07 -0.67 -2.32
C MET A 79 -3.38 0.09 -1.04
N THR A 80 -4.38 -0.38 -0.31
CA THR A 80 -4.77 0.16 0.99
C THR A 80 -4.50 -0.91 2.04
N ILE A 81 -3.69 -0.58 3.04
CA ILE A 81 -3.28 -1.53 4.07
C ILE A 81 -3.83 -1.05 5.41
N LEU A 82 -4.83 -1.75 5.92
CA LEU A 82 -5.45 -1.46 7.21
C LEU A 82 -4.63 -2.10 8.32
N ASN A 83 -4.59 -1.45 9.49
CA ASN A 83 -3.78 -1.90 10.62
C ASN A 83 -2.34 -2.16 10.21
N ALA A 84 -1.77 -1.22 9.47
CA ALA A 84 -0.49 -1.40 8.80
C ALA A 84 0.64 -1.73 9.77
N SER A 85 0.60 -1.18 10.99
CA SER A 85 1.67 -1.41 11.96
C SER A 85 1.79 -2.87 12.38
N LEU A 86 0.74 -3.68 12.20
CA LEU A 86 0.78 -5.09 12.52
C LEU A 86 1.62 -5.90 11.53
N LEU A 87 1.99 -5.31 10.42
CA LEU A 87 2.77 -5.97 9.37
C LEU A 87 4.25 -5.61 9.40
N LEU A 88 4.67 -4.93 10.45
CA LEU A 88 6.10 -4.64 10.64
C LEU A 88 6.89 -5.87 11.05
#